data_5e9f3712ad00eb35d4b274cff0e025dd
#
_entry.id   5e9f3712ad00eb35d4b274cff0e025dd
#
_cell.length_a   1.000
_cell.length_b   1.000
_cell.length_c   1.000
_cell.angle_alpha   90.00
_cell.angle_beta   90.00
_cell.angle_gamma   90.00
#
_symmetry.space_group_name_H-M   'P 1'
#
loop_
_entity.id
_entity.type
_entity.pdbx_description
1 polymer ?
#
loop_
_entity_poly.entity_id
_entity_poly.type
_entity_poly.pdbx_seq_one_letter_code
_entity_poly.pdbx_strand_id
1 'polypeptide(L)'
;MTLSQTPEQVPLDPGGLTDSFCGPDVSPGGTFRPQKQRRAARLPRLLHPGAWWLWAAGLAVAASRTTNPLLLLLIVAVAGYVVAARRSPSPWARSFSVFLKLGLVVIAIRVVFQAIVAAPIGTTVIFTLPALTLPEIMAGVRLGGPVTLESLVAALYDGMRLATILICVGAANSLASPARLLKAVPAALYEFGLSVVVAVTFAPQLVADLDRTRTARRLRGRTVGGVRGTAAVALPVLEGALERSVTLAAAMDSRGYGRQAARTPLARHATAAALLGALVFVVIGAYALLDASAPAVLGLPMLALGFALGIAGFALAGRRSVRTRYRPDPWSWPEWGVAFCGMATGATLIAVSIVGIPGLIAPVDPLGWPAVPPLAVAGILIGVLPAVIAPPAPGLRVRAEAAT
;
A
#
# COMPACT_ATOMS: atom_id res chain seq x y z
N MET A 1 -24.91 10.42 70.37
CA MET A 1 -25.28 9.01 70.15
C MET A 1 -24.40 8.49 69.05
N THR A 2 -23.28 7.96 69.42
CA THR A 2 -22.17 7.51 68.58
C THR A 2 -22.35 6.04 68.24
N LEU A 3 -22.38 5.68 66.97
CA LEU A 3 -22.19 4.29 66.53
C LEU A 3 -20.97 4.24 65.59
N SER A 4 -19.86 3.83 66.18
CA SER A 4 -18.66 3.40 65.48
C SER A 4 -18.94 2.03 64.84
N GLN A 5 -18.84 1.92 63.53
CA GLN A 5 -18.73 0.63 62.86
C GLN A 5 -17.29 0.42 62.44
N THR A 6 -16.61 -0.50 63.09
CA THR A 6 -15.35 -1.10 62.73
C THR A 6 -15.52 -1.95 61.47
N PRO A 7 -14.64 -1.88 60.46
CA PRO A 7 -14.68 -2.79 59.31
C PRO A 7 -14.18 -4.17 59.74
N GLU A 8 -15.00 -5.18 59.50
CA GLU A 8 -14.73 -6.61 59.64
C GLU A 8 -13.57 -7.02 58.77
N GLN A 9 -12.47 -7.44 59.40
CA GLN A 9 -11.29 -8.01 58.71
C GLN A 9 -11.69 -9.42 58.24
N VAL A 10 -11.78 -9.62 56.88
CA VAL A 10 -11.84 -10.92 56.29
C VAL A 10 -10.46 -11.59 56.39
N PRO A 11 -10.31 -12.76 57.00
CA PRO A 11 -9.05 -13.45 57.11
C PRO A 11 -8.57 -13.90 55.71
N LEU A 12 -7.41 -13.45 55.28
CA LEU A 12 -6.72 -13.97 54.09
C LEU A 12 -6.20 -15.35 54.43
N ASP A 13 -6.76 -16.35 53.80
CA ASP A 13 -6.29 -17.73 53.79
C ASP A 13 -4.95 -17.80 52.98
N PRO A 14 -3.79 -18.08 53.57
CA PRO A 14 -2.51 -18.13 52.86
C PRO A 14 -2.31 -19.42 52.05
N GLY A 15 -3.28 -20.33 51.98
CA GLY A 15 -3.14 -21.64 51.35
C GLY A 15 -3.60 -21.77 49.91
N GLY A 16 -4.25 -20.76 49.32
CA GLY A 16 -4.99 -20.91 48.05
C GLY A 16 -4.28 -20.45 46.76
N LEU A 17 -3.06 -19.89 46.82
CA LEU A 17 -2.43 -19.22 45.67
C LEU A 17 -1.14 -19.93 45.13
N THR A 18 -0.82 -21.13 45.55
CA THR A 18 0.41 -21.81 45.11
C THR A 18 0.21 -22.93 44.08
N ASP A 19 -0.99 -23.33 43.77
CA ASP A 19 -1.21 -24.54 42.93
C ASP A 19 -1.56 -24.30 41.45
N SER A 20 -1.46 -23.07 40.95
CA SER A 20 -1.73 -22.79 39.51
C SER A 20 -0.50 -22.52 38.66
N PHE A 21 0.71 -22.63 39.18
CA PHE A 21 1.95 -22.47 38.42
C PHE A 21 2.86 -23.69 38.45
N CYS A 22 2.29 -24.91 38.51
CA CYS A 22 3.08 -26.11 38.30
C CYS A 22 3.27 -26.31 36.79
N GLY A 23 4.40 -25.85 36.26
CA GLY A 23 4.90 -26.25 34.95
C GLY A 23 5.20 -27.76 34.96
N PRO A 24 5.33 -28.44 33.81
CA PRO A 24 5.44 -29.88 33.69
C PRO A 24 6.59 -30.39 34.58
N ASP A 25 6.31 -31.47 35.35
CA ASP A 25 7.18 -32.18 36.24
C ASP A 25 8.63 -32.29 35.74
N VAL A 26 9.55 -31.57 36.36
CA VAL A 26 10.99 -31.79 36.22
C VAL A 26 11.39 -32.84 37.25
N SER A 27 11.40 -34.10 36.86
CA SER A 27 12.02 -35.17 37.67
C SER A 27 13.52 -34.88 37.84
N PRO A 28 14.05 -34.83 39.06
CA PRO A 28 15.46 -34.60 39.30
C PRO A 28 16.28 -35.83 38.87
N GLY A 29 16.91 -35.76 37.71
CA GLY A 29 17.75 -36.82 37.16
C GLY A 29 17.71 -37.02 35.66
N GLY A 30 16.82 -36.35 34.97
CA GLY A 30 16.77 -36.41 33.50
C GLY A 30 17.91 -35.62 32.86
N THR A 31 18.89 -36.31 32.25
CA THR A 31 19.88 -35.70 31.37
C THR A 31 19.11 -34.92 30.27
N PHE A 32 19.32 -33.60 30.24
CA PHE A 32 18.75 -32.74 29.22
C PHE A 32 19.28 -33.20 27.84
N ARG A 33 18.58 -34.11 27.18
CA ARG A 33 18.83 -34.41 25.77
C ARG A 33 18.39 -33.15 25.01
N PRO A 34 19.29 -32.46 24.32
CA PRO A 34 18.87 -31.37 23.43
C PRO A 34 17.94 -32.03 22.42
N GLN A 35 16.65 -31.69 22.54
CA GLN A 35 15.64 -32.09 21.58
C GLN A 35 16.16 -31.61 20.23
N LYS A 36 16.63 -32.57 19.37
CA LYS A 36 17.05 -32.28 17.99
C LYS A 36 16.02 -31.28 17.45
N GLN A 37 16.43 -30.04 17.25
CA GLN A 37 15.60 -29.00 16.67
C GLN A 37 15.05 -29.62 15.39
N ARG A 38 13.85 -30.16 15.47
CA ARG A 38 13.05 -30.52 14.29
C ARG A 38 13.12 -29.27 13.45
N ARG A 39 13.66 -29.35 12.24
CA ARG A 39 13.85 -28.30 11.24
C ARG A 39 12.74 -27.29 11.46
N ALA A 40 13.10 -26.14 11.99
CA ALA A 40 12.17 -25.15 12.48
C ALA A 40 11.17 -24.91 11.36
N ALA A 41 9.99 -25.51 11.49
CA ALA A 41 8.88 -25.22 10.61
C ALA A 41 8.78 -23.70 10.68
N ARG A 42 9.05 -23.03 9.56
CA ARG A 42 9.19 -21.58 9.47
C ARG A 42 8.05 -20.97 10.27
N LEU A 43 8.36 -20.37 11.42
CA LEU A 43 7.37 -19.73 12.27
C LEU A 43 6.54 -18.79 11.41
N PRO A 44 5.20 -18.83 11.53
CA PRO A 44 4.35 -17.92 10.77
C PRO A 44 4.75 -16.48 11.10
N ARG A 45 5.24 -15.77 10.12
CA ARG A 45 5.66 -14.37 10.24
C ARG A 45 5.12 -13.57 9.08
N LEU A 46 4.80 -12.33 9.34
CA LEU A 46 4.49 -11.39 8.27
C LEU A 46 5.79 -10.97 7.58
N LEU A 47 5.83 -11.05 6.25
CA LEU A 47 6.95 -10.54 5.46
C LEU A 47 7.10 -9.03 5.64
N HIS A 48 8.31 -8.53 5.31
CA HIS A 48 8.55 -7.11 5.26
C HIS A 48 7.62 -6.45 4.22
N PRO A 49 6.86 -5.39 4.57
CA PRO A 49 5.86 -4.79 3.68
C PRO A 49 6.45 -4.30 2.35
N GLY A 50 7.71 -3.86 2.36
CA GLY A 50 8.43 -3.43 1.15
C GLY A 50 8.53 -4.51 0.09
N ALA A 51 8.61 -5.79 0.44
CA ALA A 51 8.68 -6.89 -0.53
C ALA A 51 7.38 -7.00 -1.35
N TRP A 52 6.22 -6.82 -0.71
CA TRP A 52 4.94 -6.81 -1.38
C TRP A 52 4.75 -5.61 -2.29
N TRP A 53 5.27 -4.45 -1.87
CA TRP A 53 5.23 -3.24 -2.70
C TRP A 53 6.14 -3.37 -3.92
N LEU A 54 7.35 -3.93 -3.80
CA LEU A 54 8.24 -4.18 -4.93
C LEU A 54 7.65 -5.21 -5.92
N TRP A 55 7.02 -6.26 -5.39
CA TRP A 55 6.30 -7.23 -6.21
C TRP A 55 5.15 -6.60 -6.99
N ALA A 56 4.32 -5.82 -6.33
CA ALA A 56 3.19 -5.16 -6.97
C ALA A 56 3.63 -4.07 -7.97
N ALA A 57 4.72 -3.34 -7.66
CA ALA A 57 5.31 -2.38 -8.58
C ALA A 57 5.80 -3.07 -9.87
N GLY A 58 6.44 -4.25 -9.76
CA GLY A 58 6.82 -5.04 -10.92
C GLY A 58 5.64 -5.47 -11.78
N LEU A 59 4.53 -5.94 -11.16
CA LEU A 59 3.29 -6.23 -11.86
C LEU A 59 2.66 -4.98 -12.51
N ALA A 60 2.68 -3.84 -11.82
CA ALA A 60 2.17 -2.58 -12.37
C ALA A 60 3.02 -2.10 -13.56
N VAL A 61 4.33 -2.23 -13.48
CA VAL A 61 5.24 -1.98 -14.62
C VAL A 61 4.93 -2.92 -15.78
N ALA A 62 4.71 -4.21 -15.54
CA ALA A 62 4.30 -5.16 -16.56
C ALA A 62 2.97 -4.74 -17.22
N ALA A 63 1.96 -4.37 -16.43
CA ALA A 63 0.67 -3.88 -16.92
C ALA A 63 0.82 -2.59 -17.73
N SER A 64 1.75 -1.71 -17.38
CA SER A 64 2.01 -0.46 -18.13
C SER A 64 2.58 -0.68 -19.53
N ARG A 65 3.15 -1.86 -19.81
CA ARG A 65 3.79 -2.19 -21.11
C ARG A 65 2.87 -2.91 -22.09
N THR A 66 1.64 -3.22 -21.70
CA THR A 66 0.71 -3.94 -22.55
C THR A 66 -0.69 -3.31 -22.55
N THR A 67 -1.35 -3.34 -23.69
CA THR A 67 -2.77 -3.07 -23.82
C THR A 67 -3.56 -4.35 -24.16
N ASN A 68 -2.88 -5.50 -24.23
CA ASN A 68 -3.51 -6.77 -24.53
C ASN A 68 -4.43 -7.22 -23.37
N PRO A 69 -5.75 -7.33 -23.59
CA PRO A 69 -6.71 -7.63 -22.54
C PRO A 69 -6.45 -8.99 -21.88
N LEU A 70 -5.96 -9.99 -22.62
CA LEU A 70 -5.68 -11.32 -22.10
C LEU A 70 -4.50 -11.30 -21.12
N LEU A 71 -3.43 -10.55 -21.43
CA LEU A 71 -2.29 -10.38 -20.54
C LEU A 71 -2.67 -9.56 -19.30
N LEU A 72 -3.49 -8.51 -19.46
CA LEU A 72 -3.99 -7.71 -18.35
C LEU A 72 -4.86 -8.54 -17.39
N LEU A 73 -5.77 -9.36 -17.92
CA LEU A 73 -6.57 -10.29 -17.13
C LEU A 73 -5.70 -11.33 -16.41
N LEU A 74 -4.65 -11.83 -17.06
CA LEU A 74 -3.70 -12.75 -16.45
C LEU A 74 -2.97 -12.08 -15.27
N ILE A 75 -2.53 -10.81 -15.40
CA ILE A 75 -1.91 -10.06 -14.30
C ILE A 75 -2.89 -9.90 -13.14
N VAL A 76 -4.16 -9.56 -13.41
CA VAL A 76 -5.22 -9.46 -12.39
C VAL A 76 -5.46 -10.81 -11.71
N ALA A 77 -5.49 -11.90 -12.46
CA ALA A 77 -5.65 -13.26 -11.92
C ALA A 77 -4.48 -13.66 -11.02
N VAL A 78 -3.24 -13.36 -11.44
CA VAL A 78 -2.02 -13.56 -10.64
C VAL A 78 -2.09 -12.76 -9.34
N ALA A 79 -2.40 -11.47 -9.42
CA ALA A 79 -2.54 -10.61 -8.24
C ALA A 79 -3.63 -11.12 -7.29
N GLY A 80 -4.80 -11.48 -7.83
CA GLY A 80 -5.92 -12.03 -7.08
C GLY A 80 -5.59 -13.36 -6.40
N TYR A 81 -4.91 -14.26 -7.10
CA TYR A 81 -4.48 -15.55 -6.56
C TYR A 81 -3.50 -15.40 -5.40
N VAL A 82 -2.46 -14.56 -5.55
CA VAL A 82 -1.47 -14.30 -4.49
C VAL A 82 -2.14 -13.67 -3.28
N VAL A 83 -3.05 -12.69 -3.49
CA VAL A 83 -3.84 -12.09 -2.41
C VAL A 83 -4.70 -13.14 -1.71
N ALA A 84 -5.43 -13.98 -2.45
CA ALA A 84 -6.28 -15.02 -1.87
C ALA A 84 -5.48 -16.03 -1.04
N ALA A 85 -4.28 -16.41 -1.52
CA ALA A 85 -3.40 -17.37 -0.87
C ALA A 85 -2.69 -16.83 0.38
N ARG A 86 -2.41 -15.51 0.45
CA ARG A 86 -1.51 -14.92 1.45
C ARG A 86 -2.09 -13.78 2.29
N ARG A 87 -3.33 -13.35 2.03
CA ARG A 87 -3.98 -12.32 2.85
C ARG A 87 -4.13 -12.77 4.30
N SER A 88 -3.86 -11.87 5.23
CA SER A 88 -4.15 -12.06 6.65
C SER A 88 -5.64 -11.80 6.96
N PRO A 89 -6.21 -12.32 8.07
CA PRO A 89 -7.59 -12.04 8.48
C PRO A 89 -7.78 -10.64 9.08
N SER A 90 -7.08 -9.65 8.58
CA SER A 90 -7.06 -8.27 9.07
C SER A 90 -8.08 -7.38 8.34
N PRO A 91 -8.55 -6.27 8.96
CA PRO A 91 -9.54 -5.37 8.35
C PRO A 91 -9.11 -4.80 6.99
N TRP A 92 -7.82 -4.50 6.81
CA TRP A 92 -7.26 -3.97 5.55
C TRP A 92 -7.19 -5.00 4.43
N ALA A 93 -7.28 -6.30 4.72
CA ALA A 93 -7.31 -7.33 3.68
C ALA A 93 -8.55 -7.23 2.78
N ARG A 94 -9.60 -6.53 3.23
CA ARG A 94 -10.80 -6.23 2.43
C ARG A 94 -10.57 -5.15 1.38
N SER A 95 -9.47 -4.40 1.46
CA SER A 95 -9.17 -3.31 0.53
C SER A 95 -9.05 -3.80 -0.91
N PHE A 96 -8.61 -5.03 -1.16
CA PHE A 96 -8.49 -5.58 -2.50
C PHE A 96 -9.82 -5.57 -3.29
N SER A 97 -10.94 -5.92 -2.64
CA SER A 97 -12.27 -5.88 -3.28
C SER A 97 -12.72 -4.45 -3.60
N VAL A 98 -12.30 -3.48 -2.80
CA VAL A 98 -12.56 -2.06 -3.07
C VAL A 98 -11.80 -1.61 -4.32
N PHE A 99 -10.53 -1.97 -4.43
CA PHE A 99 -9.70 -1.64 -5.60
C PHE A 99 -10.20 -2.34 -6.87
N LEU A 100 -10.73 -3.58 -6.76
CA LEU A 100 -11.34 -4.26 -7.89
C LEU A 100 -12.59 -3.52 -8.40
N LYS A 101 -13.47 -3.09 -7.48
CA LYS A 101 -14.65 -2.28 -7.83
C LYS A 101 -14.24 -0.92 -8.40
N LEU A 102 -13.22 -0.28 -7.81
CA LEU A 102 -12.71 0.99 -8.31
C LEU A 102 -12.09 0.83 -9.71
N GLY A 103 -11.40 -0.28 -9.98
CA GLY A 103 -10.92 -0.61 -11.32
C GLY A 103 -12.05 -0.72 -12.35
N LEU A 104 -13.16 -1.36 -11.97
CA LEU A 104 -14.34 -1.43 -12.84
C LEU A 104 -14.94 -0.04 -13.12
N VAL A 105 -15.00 0.82 -12.10
CA VAL A 105 -15.46 2.21 -12.24
C VAL A 105 -14.53 2.99 -13.18
N VAL A 106 -13.21 2.81 -13.07
CA VAL A 106 -12.22 3.45 -13.98
C VAL A 106 -12.44 3.02 -15.43
N ILE A 107 -12.68 1.72 -15.68
CA ILE A 107 -13.01 1.23 -17.02
C ILE A 107 -14.28 1.92 -17.53
N ALA A 108 -15.35 1.94 -16.72
CA ALA A 108 -16.62 2.56 -17.12
C ALA A 108 -16.45 4.05 -17.43
N ILE A 109 -15.75 4.80 -16.58
CA ILE A 109 -15.46 6.23 -16.80
C ILE A 109 -14.67 6.42 -18.09
N ARG A 110 -13.65 5.60 -18.36
CA ARG A 110 -12.81 5.71 -19.56
C ARG A 110 -13.61 5.49 -20.85
N VAL A 111 -14.48 4.48 -20.85
CA VAL A 111 -15.34 4.18 -22.00
C VAL A 111 -16.39 5.28 -22.22
N VAL A 112 -17.04 5.75 -21.15
CA VAL A 112 -18.02 6.84 -21.22
C VAL A 112 -17.37 8.14 -21.70
N PHE A 113 -16.19 8.46 -21.16
CA PHE A 113 -15.46 9.65 -21.56
C PHE A 113 -15.05 9.61 -23.04
N GLN A 114 -14.62 8.44 -23.55
CA GLN A 114 -14.29 8.26 -24.96
C GLN A 114 -15.52 8.45 -25.85
N ALA A 115 -16.69 7.97 -25.43
CA ALA A 115 -17.92 8.15 -26.18
C ALA A 115 -18.34 9.63 -26.27
N ILE A 116 -18.07 10.44 -25.21
CA ILE A 116 -18.42 11.87 -25.15
C ILE A 116 -17.43 12.73 -25.94
N VAL A 117 -16.12 12.48 -25.80
CA VAL A 117 -15.04 13.33 -26.37
C VAL A 117 -14.67 12.90 -27.79
N ALA A 118 -15.38 11.99 -28.40
CA ALA A 118 -15.26 11.48 -29.76
C ALA A 118 -13.93 11.81 -30.47
N ALA A 119 -12.88 11.02 -30.21
CA ALA A 119 -11.74 10.91 -31.12
C ALA A 119 -11.93 9.64 -31.96
N PRO A 120 -12.52 9.70 -33.15
CA PRO A 120 -12.84 8.52 -33.94
C PRO A 120 -11.55 7.85 -34.42
N ILE A 121 -11.40 6.57 -34.10
CA ILE A 121 -10.34 5.68 -34.59
C ILE A 121 -11.06 4.62 -35.42
N GLY A 122 -10.58 4.35 -36.66
CA GLY A 122 -11.21 3.36 -37.56
C GLY A 122 -12.45 3.88 -38.29
N THR A 123 -13.18 2.95 -38.90
CA THR A 123 -14.27 3.27 -39.88
C THR A 123 -15.65 2.81 -39.43
N THR A 124 -15.75 1.94 -38.42
CA THR A 124 -17.03 1.33 -38.03
C THR A 124 -17.81 2.22 -37.07
N VAL A 125 -18.65 3.11 -37.59
CA VAL A 125 -19.49 4.01 -36.80
C VAL A 125 -20.68 3.25 -36.21
N ILE A 126 -20.84 3.27 -34.87
CA ILE A 126 -21.97 2.66 -34.15
C ILE A 126 -23.12 3.66 -34.06
N PHE A 127 -22.82 4.88 -33.62
CA PHE A 127 -23.77 5.98 -33.49
C PHE A 127 -23.04 7.33 -33.57
N THR A 128 -23.80 8.37 -33.95
CA THR A 128 -23.29 9.75 -34.03
C THR A 128 -23.95 10.59 -32.97
N LEU A 129 -23.13 11.21 -32.09
CA LEU A 129 -23.61 12.23 -31.16
C LEU A 129 -23.63 13.60 -31.85
N PRO A 130 -24.56 14.51 -31.49
CA PRO A 130 -24.54 15.86 -32.00
C PRO A 130 -23.21 16.54 -31.61
N ALA A 131 -22.47 17.00 -32.62
CA ALA A 131 -21.19 17.64 -32.41
C ALA A 131 -21.38 19.08 -31.89
N LEU A 132 -20.89 19.35 -30.70
CA LEU A 132 -20.78 20.70 -30.18
C LEU A 132 -19.36 21.19 -30.43
N THR A 133 -19.22 22.19 -31.29
CA THR A 133 -17.94 22.89 -31.51
C THR A 133 -17.72 23.85 -30.37
N LEU A 134 -16.70 23.60 -29.54
CA LEU A 134 -16.27 24.54 -28.50
C LEU A 134 -15.49 25.71 -29.12
N PRO A 135 -15.49 26.90 -28.45
CA PRO A 135 -14.70 28.05 -28.86
C PRO A 135 -13.21 27.69 -29.01
N GLU A 136 -12.50 28.38 -29.91
CA GLU A 136 -11.06 28.17 -30.24
C GLU A 136 -10.11 28.19 -29.04
N ILE A 137 -10.51 28.82 -27.93
CA ILE A 137 -9.76 28.88 -26.66
C ILE A 137 -9.57 27.47 -26.04
N MET A 138 -10.42 26.48 -26.38
CA MET A 138 -10.33 25.11 -25.86
C MET A 138 -9.61 24.15 -26.81
N ALA A 139 -8.68 24.63 -27.61
CA ALA A 139 -7.67 23.86 -28.34
C ALA A 139 -8.21 22.62 -29.10
N GLY A 140 -9.30 22.76 -29.84
CA GLY A 140 -9.76 21.72 -30.77
C GLY A 140 -10.44 20.52 -30.15
N VAL A 141 -10.82 20.57 -28.86
CA VAL A 141 -11.64 19.51 -28.24
C VAL A 141 -13.02 19.55 -28.85
N ARG A 142 -13.40 18.46 -29.53
CA ARG A 142 -14.75 18.24 -30.08
C ARG A 142 -15.55 17.41 -29.10
N LEU A 143 -16.65 17.91 -28.60
CA LEU A 143 -17.62 17.14 -27.85
C LEU A 143 -18.68 16.62 -28.79
N GLY A 144 -18.88 15.28 -28.81
CA GLY A 144 -19.76 14.62 -29.75
C GLY A 144 -19.10 14.38 -31.12
N GLY A 145 -19.79 13.68 -32.01
CA GLY A 145 -19.31 13.23 -33.31
C GLY A 145 -19.55 11.74 -33.52
N PRO A 146 -18.96 11.12 -34.57
CA PRO A 146 -19.12 9.70 -34.82
C PRO A 146 -18.35 8.89 -33.77
N VAL A 147 -19.06 8.02 -33.03
CA VAL A 147 -18.47 7.06 -32.10
C VAL A 147 -18.26 5.75 -32.85
N THR A 148 -16.99 5.35 -32.97
CA THR A 148 -16.61 4.13 -33.68
C THR A 148 -16.42 2.96 -32.72
N LEU A 149 -16.63 1.73 -33.16
CA LEU A 149 -16.40 0.52 -32.37
C LEU A 149 -14.94 0.41 -31.93
N GLU A 150 -14.03 0.72 -32.85
CA GLU A 150 -12.58 0.68 -32.64
C GLU A 150 -12.16 1.64 -31.53
N SER A 151 -12.73 2.85 -31.48
CA SER A 151 -12.42 3.83 -30.44
C SER A 151 -12.92 3.39 -29.06
N LEU A 152 -14.09 2.74 -28.98
CA LEU A 152 -14.61 2.20 -27.72
C LEU A 152 -13.79 1.01 -27.22
N VAL A 153 -13.36 0.11 -28.14
CA VAL A 153 -12.49 -1.01 -27.80
C VAL A 153 -11.12 -0.52 -27.34
N ALA A 154 -10.55 0.49 -27.99
CA ALA A 154 -9.30 1.13 -27.56
C ALA A 154 -9.43 1.70 -26.14
N ALA A 155 -10.52 2.42 -25.88
CA ALA A 155 -10.81 2.98 -24.56
C ALA A 155 -11.00 1.89 -23.49
N LEU A 156 -11.63 0.77 -23.86
CA LEU A 156 -11.78 -0.40 -22.98
C LEU A 156 -10.40 -0.98 -22.61
N TYR A 157 -9.50 -1.17 -23.59
CA TYR A 157 -8.16 -1.71 -23.35
C TYR A 157 -7.33 -0.77 -22.50
N ASP A 158 -7.37 0.54 -22.76
CA ASP A 158 -6.72 1.55 -21.91
C ASP A 158 -7.31 1.59 -20.50
N GLY A 159 -8.63 1.51 -20.38
CA GLY A 159 -9.32 1.41 -19.10
C GLY A 159 -8.92 0.16 -18.32
N MET A 160 -8.82 -1.00 -18.97
CA MET A 160 -8.33 -2.24 -18.36
C MET A 160 -6.88 -2.12 -17.90
N ARG A 161 -6.02 -1.46 -18.66
CA ARG A 161 -4.63 -1.18 -18.29
C ARG A 161 -4.56 -0.36 -17.01
N LEU A 162 -5.27 0.76 -16.94
CA LEU A 162 -5.32 1.61 -15.73
C LEU A 162 -5.92 0.85 -14.53
N ALA A 163 -7.01 0.12 -14.75
CA ALA A 163 -7.63 -0.71 -13.72
C ALA A 163 -6.67 -1.78 -13.18
N THR A 164 -5.91 -2.45 -14.06
CA THR A 164 -4.92 -3.47 -13.65
C THR A 164 -3.82 -2.87 -12.80
N ILE A 165 -3.27 -1.70 -13.17
CA ILE A 165 -2.27 -0.99 -12.36
C ILE A 165 -2.85 -0.66 -10.98
N LEU A 166 -4.08 -0.17 -10.91
CA LEU A 166 -4.77 0.15 -9.66
C LEU A 166 -5.01 -1.10 -8.80
N ILE A 167 -5.37 -2.23 -9.41
CA ILE A 167 -5.56 -3.52 -8.73
C ILE A 167 -4.22 -4.04 -8.18
N CYS A 168 -3.10 -3.84 -8.87
CA CYS A 168 -1.77 -4.18 -8.35
C CYS A 168 -1.43 -3.38 -7.07
N VAL A 169 -1.74 -2.08 -7.04
CA VAL A 169 -1.63 -1.25 -5.83
C VAL A 169 -2.55 -1.77 -4.73
N GLY A 170 -3.78 -2.15 -5.08
CA GLY A 170 -4.73 -2.78 -4.15
C GLY A 170 -4.23 -4.09 -3.56
N ALA A 171 -3.53 -4.91 -4.36
CA ALA A 171 -2.90 -6.15 -3.91
C ALA A 171 -1.79 -5.87 -2.89
N ALA A 172 -0.89 -4.90 -3.17
CA ALA A 172 0.12 -4.46 -2.20
C ALA A 172 -0.51 -4.02 -0.89
N ASN A 173 -1.53 -3.17 -0.96
CA ASN A 173 -2.23 -2.63 0.21
C ASN A 173 -2.93 -3.70 1.04
N SER A 174 -3.45 -4.75 0.38
CA SER A 174 -4.11 -5.88 1.04
C SER A 174 -3.13 -6.81 1.75
N LEU A 175 -1.92 -7.00 1.20
CA LEU A 175 -0.89 -7.90 1.71
C LEU A 175 0.05 -7.21 2.71
N ALA A 176 0.34 -5.93 2.50
CA ALA A 176 1.20 -5.13 3.37
C ALA A 176 0.39 -4.45 4.49
N SER A 177 0.86 -4.56 5.73
CA SER A 177 0.29 -3.78 6.83
C SER A 177 0.75 -2.33 6.75
N PRO A 178 -0.16 -1.33 6.65
CA PRO A 178 0.21 0.08 6.59
C PRO A 178 1.06 0.54 7.77
N ALA A 179 0.73 0.08 8.98
CA ALA A 179 1.47 0.43 10.20
C ALA A 179 2.91 -0.12 10.19
N ARG A 180 3.15 -1.28 9.58
CA ARG A 180 4.51 -1.83 9.42
C ARG A 180 5.29 -1.14 8.31
N LEU A 181 4.61 -0.72 7.24
CA LEU A 181 5.23 0.05 6.17
C LEU A 181 5.78 1.38 6.72
N LEU A 182 5.01 2.06 7.56
CA LEU A 182 5.43 3.31 8.21
C LEU A 182 6.61 3.11 9.17
N LYS A 183 6.71 1.93 9.83
CA LYS A 183 7.89 1.59 10.65
C LYS A 183 9.14 1.32 9.82
N ALA A 184 8.99 0.94 8.56
CA ALA A 184 10.09 0.69 7.63
C ALA A 184 10.64 1.97 6.99
N VAL A 185 9.97 3.11 7.17
CA VAL A 185 10.41 4.42 6.68
C VAL A 185 11.81 4.75 7.23
N PRO A 186 12.71 5.32 6.39
CA PRO A 186 14.04 5.73 6.81
C PRO A 186 14.02 6.60 8.05
N ALA A 187 15.04 6.46 8.92
CA ALA A 187 15.13 7.19 10.18
C ALA A 187 15.11 8.73 10.02
N ALA A 188 15.46 9.22 8.82
CA ALA A 188 15.37 10.64 8.47
C ALA A 188 13.92 11.17 8.47
N LEU A 189 12.94 10.35 8.10
CA LEU A 189 11.51 10.68 8.04
C LEU A 189 10.74 10.17 9.26
N TYR A 190 11.46 9.80 10.32
CA TYR A 190 10.85 9.17 11.48
C TYR A 190 9.76 10.04 12.14
N GLU A 191 10.03 11.33 12.33
CA GLU A 191 9.06 12.26 12.95
C GLU A 191 7.77 12.35 12.15
N PHE A 192 7.91 12.43 10.81
CA PHE A 192 6.77 12.38 9.90
C PHE A 192 6.06 11.02 9.97
N GLY A 193 6.83 9.90 9.92
CA GLY A 193 6.27 8.56 10.04
C GLY A 193 5.54 8.34 11.36
N LEU A 194 6.07 8.86 12.47
CA LEU A 194 5.42 8.79 13.78
C LEU A 194 4.09 9.55 13.77
N SER A 195 4.06 10.77 13.23
CA SER A 195 2.82 11.56 13.12
C SER A 195 1.76 10.85 12.30
N VAL A 196 2.14 10.21 11.18
CA VAL A 196 1.22 9.43 10.35
C VAL A 196 0.73 8.17 11.09
N VAL A 197 1.60 7.45 11.81
CA VAL A 197 1.19 6.29 12.64
C VAL A 197 0.17 6.71 13.68
N VAL A 198 0.43 7.82 14.38
CA VAL A 198 -0.51 8.38 15.37
C VAL A 198 -1.84 8.70 14.69
N ALA A 199 -1.82 9.43 13.57
CA ALA A 199 -3.04 9.79 12.84
C ALA A 199 -3.85 8.55 12.41
N VAL A 200 -3.20 7.53 11.83
CA VAL A 200 -3.85 6.30 11.39
C VAL A 200 -4.44 5.49 12.55
N THR A 201 -3.80 5.52 13.73
CA THR A 201 -4.33 4.83 14.91
C THR A 201 -5.46 5.60 15.59
N PHE A 202 -5.48 6.93 15.47
CA PHE A 202 -6.55 7.78 16.01
C PHE A 202 -7.81 7.77 15.14
N ALA A 203 -7.70 7.61 13.83
CA ALA A 203 -8.84 7.67 12.92
C ALA A 203 -9.99 6.70 13.29
N PRO A 204 -9.75 5.39 13.57
CA PRO A 204 -10.81 4.49 14.02
C PRO A 204 -11.44 4.89 15.35
N GLN A 205 -10.65 5.50 16.25
CA GLN A 205 -11.15 5.97 17.56
C GLN A 205 -12.08 7.15 17.39
N LEU A 206 -11.73 8.11 16.51
CA LEU A 206 -12.59 9.25 16.19
C LEU A 206 -13.94 8.79 15.60
N VAL A 207 -13.93 7.79 14.70
CA VAL A 207 -15.16 7.21 14.15
C VAL A 207 -16.01 6.59 15.25
N ALA A 208 -15.42 5.83 16.17
CA ALA A 208 -16.14 5.23 17.29
C ALA A 208 -16.73 6.28 18.25
N ASP A 209 -15.99 7.37 18.51
CA ASP A 209 -16.47 8.46 19.36
C ASP A 209 -17.61 9.26 18.68
N LEU A 210 -17.51 9.43 17.36
CA LEU A 210 -18.57 10.03 16.56
C LEU A 210 -19.86 9.22 16.66
N ASP A 211 -19.78 7.90 16.54
CA ASP A 211 -20.93 7.00 16.64
C ASP A 211 -21.49 6.95 18.06
N ARG A 212 -20.65 6.95 19.10
CA ARG A 212 -21.08 7.05 20.51
C ARG A 212 -21.83 8.36 20.77
N THR A 213 -21.28 9.49 20.31
CA THR A 213 -21.88 10.80 20.50
C THR A 213 -23.21 10.92 19.75
N ARG A 214 -23.28 10.39 18.53
CA ARG A 214 -24.54 10.32 17.75
C ARG A 214 -25.59 9.50 18.47
N THR A 215 -25.22 8.32 18.96
CA THR A 215 -26.14 7.43 19.71
C THR A 215 -26.62 8.09 21.00
N ALA A 216 -25.73 8.69 21.79
CA ALA A 216 -26.08 9.39 23.01
C ALA A 216 -27.07 10.56 22.76
N ARG A 217 -26.90 11.30 21.65
CA ARG A 217 -27.81 12.37 21.27
C ARG A 217 -29.18 11.84 20.83
N ARG A 218 -29.23 10.73 20.06
CA ARG A 218 -30.47 10.07 19.66
C ARG A 218 -31.26 9.61 20.90
N LEU A 219 -30.61 9.01 21.88
CA LEU A 219 -31.22 8.57 23.13
C LEU A 219 -31.81 9.75 23.96
N ARG A 220 -31.24 10.95 23.79
CA ARG A 220 -31.75 12.20 24.41
C ARG A 220 -32.82 12.91 23.56
N GLY A 221 -33.37 12.25 22.52
CA GLY A 221 -34.39 12.81 21.65
C GLY A 221 -33.92 13.96 20.73
N ARG A 222 -32.60 14.20 20.60
CA ARG A 222 -32.08 15.30 19.77
C ARG A 222 -31.84 14.82 18.35
N THR A 223 -32.34 15.55 17.37
CA THR A 223 -32.10 15.27 15.95
C THR A 223 -30.63 15.54 15.59
N VAL A 224 -30.02 14.64 14.77
CA VAL A 224 -28.62 14.73 14.33
C VAL A 224 -28.53 15.30 12.88
N GLY A 225 -29.66 15.77 12.34
CA GLY A 225 -29.74 16.29 10.97
C GLY A 225 -29.33 17.76 10.84
N GLY A 226 -28.85 18.13 9.63
CA GLY A 226 -28.43 19.47 9.25
C GLY A 226 -27.07 19.91 9.80
N VAL A 227 -26.59 21.08 9.35
CA VAL A 227 -25.26 21.63 9.69
C VAL A 227 -25.08 21.85 11.21
N ARG A 228 -26.13 22.34 11.88
CA ARG A 228 -26.12 22.53 13.35
C ARG A 228 -26.05 21.21 14.11
N GLY A 229 -26.72 20.15 13.62
CA GLY A 229 -26.66 18.82 14.20
C GLY A 229 -25.29 18.17 14.05
N THR A 230 -24.63 18.33 12.91
CA THR A 230 -23.28 17.82 12.68
C THR A 230 -22.25 18.57 13.52
N ALA A 231 -22.31 19.89 13.61
CA ALA A 231 -21.42 20.69 14.45
C ALA A 231 -21.55 20.32 15.94
N ALA A 232 -22.77 20.11 16.41
CA ALA A 232 -23.02 19.72 17.78
C ALA A 232 -22.53 18.30 18.14
N VAL A 233 -22.32 17.41 17.17
CA VAL A 233 -21.66 16.11 17.34
C VAL A 233 -20.14 16.25 17.21
N ALA A 234 -19.67 17.09 16.29
CA ALA A 234 -18.24 17.26 16.03
C ALA A 234 -17.51 17.92 17.20
N LEU A 235 -18.13 18.91 17.87
CA LEU A 235 -17.45 19.68 18.92
C LEU A 235 -17.02 18.80 20.11
N PRO A 236 -17.86 17.96 20.74
CA PRO A 236 -17.42 17.07 21.82
C PRO A 236 -16.40 16.01 21.37
N VAL A 237 -16.48 15.56 20.11
CA VAL A 237 -15.51 14.60 19.55
C VAL A 237 -14.15 15.28 19.38
N LEU A 238 -14.11 16.51 18.91
CA LEU A 238 -12.88 17.30 18.79
C LEU A 238 -12.25 17.61 20.16
N GLU A 239 -13.07 18.00 21.13
CA GLU A 239 -12.63 18.26 22.51
C GLU A 239 -11.95 17.00 23.10
N GLY A 240 -12.61 15.84 23.04
CA GLY A 240 -12.03 14.57 23.49
C GLY A 240 -10.79 14.13 22.68
N ALA A 241 -10.72 14.50 21.40
CA ALA A 241 -9.54 14.24 20.57
C ALA A 241 -8.35 15.12 20.98
N LEU A 242 -8.59 16.40 21.28
CA LEU A 242 -7.57 17.32 21.77
C LEU A 242 -7.03 16.89 23.14
N GLU A 243 -7.89 16.55 24.07
CA GLU A 243 -7.50 16.06 25.40
C GLU A 243 -6.61 14.80 25.30
N ARG A 244 -7.01 13.83 24.44
CA ARG A 244 -6.18 12.65 24.19
C ARG A 244 -4.85 12.99 23.53
N SER A 245 -4.81 13.95 22.62
CA SER A 245 -3.58 14.36 21.95
C SER A 245 -2.59 14.97 22.94
N VAL A 246 -3.04 15.80 23.89
CA VAL A 246 -2.22 16.37 24.95
C VAL A 246 -1.72 15.27 25.89
N THR A 247 -2.59 14.36 26.31
CA THR A 247 -2.21 13.22 27.15
C THR A 247 -1.18 12.32 26.46
N LEU A 248 -1.35 12.05 25.18
CA LEU A 248 -0.37 11.28 24.39
C LEU A 248 0.95 12.03 24.29
N ALA A 249 0.93 13.35 24.01
CA ALA A 249 2.12 14.16 23.92
C ALA A 249 2.91 14.16 25.23
N ALA A 250 2.24 14.31 26.38
CA ALA A 250 2.86 14.22 27.71
C ALA A 250 3.48 12.83 27.97
N ALA A 251 2.76 11.75 27.60
CA ALA A 251 3.28 10.40 27.72
C ALA A 251 4.46 10.12 26.77
N MET A 252 4.52 10.77 25.61
CA MET A 252 5.66 10.67 24.69
C MET A 252 6.86 11.45 25.21
N ASP A 253 6.65 12.66 25.71
CA ASP A 253 7.71 13.50 26.29
C ASP A 253 8.37 12.82 27.49
N SER A 254 7.60 12.23 28.41
CA SER A 254 8.11 11.46 29.54
C SER A 254 8.99 10.26 29.13
N ARG A 255 8.80 9.72 27.93
CA ARG A 255 9.60 8.64 27.33
C ARG A 255 10.79 9.16 26.50
N GLY A 256 11.00 10.49 26.44
CA GLY A 256 12.09 11.10 25.70
C GLY A 256 11.87 11.14 24.17
N TYR A 257 10.63 11.02 23.70
CA TYR A 257 10.34 11.24 22.30
C TYR A 257 10.59 12.72 21.94
N GLY A 258 11.11 12.98 20.72
CA GLY A 258 11.42 14.34 20.26
C GLY A 258 12.81 14.83 20.61
N ARG A 259 13.57 14.12 21.47
CA ARG A 259 14.96 14.48 21.74
C ARG A 259 15.82 14.22 20.51
N GLN A 260 16.35 15.28 19.94
CA GLN A 260 17.27 15.22 18.81
C GLN A 260 18.71 15.22 19.31
N ALA A 261 19.57 14.36 18.75
CA ALA A 261 21.00 14.47 18.96
C ALA A 261 21.50 15.81 18.41
N ALA A 262 22.39 16.48 19.16
CA ALA A 262 23.02 17.71 18.72
C ALA A 262 23.74 17.45 17.38
N ARG A 263 23.27 18.08 16.31
CA ARG A 263 23.87 17.99 14.97
C ARG A 263 24.83 19.15 14.78
N THR A 264 26.04 18.87 14.28
CA THR A 264 26.93 19.94 13.85
C THR A 264 26.26 20.70 12.68
N PRO A 265 26.36 22.04 12.67
CA PRO A 265 25.74 22.86 11.62
C PRO A 265 26.19 22.43 10.20
N LEU A 266 27.47 22.05 10.05
CA LEU A 266 28.02 21.54 8.78
C LEU A 266 27.29 20.28 8.29
N ALA A 267 27.01 19.34 9.17
CA ALA A 267 26.32 18.09 8.80
C ALA A 267 24.86 18.33 8.42
N ARG A 268 24.21 19.34 9.03
CA ARG A 268 22.86 19.75 8.68
C ARG A 268 22.81 20.38 7.29
N HIS A 269 23.76 21.29 7.00
CA HIS A 269 23.86 21.91 5.68
C HIS A 269 24.21 20.90 4.59
N ALA A 270 25.12 19.96 4.85
CA ALA A 270 25.46 18.91 3.89
C ALA A 270 24.28 18.00 3.50
N THR A 271 23.47 17.58 4.50
CA THR A 271 22.25 16.81 4.22
C THR A 271 21.19 17.63 3.49
N ALA A 272 21.01 18.90 3.85
CA ALA A 272 20.07 19.78 3.17
C ALA A 272 20.51 20.02 1.71
N ALA A 273 21.79 20.30 1.48
CA ALA A 273 22.34 20.48 0.13
C ALA A 273 22.21 19.22 -0.73
N ALA A 274 22.47 18.03 -0.17
CA ALA A 274 22.28 16.77 -0.87
C ALA A 274 20.82 16.52 -1.27
N LEU A 275 19.86 16.79 -0.39
CA LEU A 275 18.43 16.60 -0.67
C LEU A 275 17.90 17.66 -1.65
N LEU A 276 18.31 18.92 -1.52
CA LEU A 276 17.95 19.98 -2.48
C LEU A 276 18.56 19.69 -3.85
N GLY A 277 19.85 19.31 -3.89
CA GLY A 277 20.50 18.90 -5.14
C GLY A 277 19.80 17.72 -5.78
N ALA A 278 19.41 16.70 -4.99
CA ALA A 278 18.64 15.57 -5.48
C ALA A 278 17.31 16.01 -6.13
N LEU A 279 16.57 16.92 -5.49
CA LEU A 279 15.32 17.45 -6.02
C LEU A 279 15.55 18.18 -7.34
N VAL A 280 16.56 19.05 -7.41
CA VAL A 280 16.89 19.81 -8.62
C VAL A 280 17.26 18.86 -9.77
N PHE A 281 18.13 17.86 -9.53
CA PHE A 281 18.52 16.92 -10.57
C PHE A 281 17.36 16.03 -11.03
N VAL A 282 16.45 15.64 -10.12
CA VAL A 282 15.26 14.87 -10.51
C VAL A 282 14.32 15.74 -11.36
N VAL A 283 14.12 17.02 -11.02
CA VAL A 283 13.28 17.93 -11.81
C VAL A 283 13.88 18.18 -13.19
N ILE A 284 15.18 18.48 -13.27
CA ILE A 284 15.88 18.68 -14.55
C ILE A 284 15.82 17.41 -15.40
N GLY A 285 16.11 16.24 -14.80
CA GLY A 285 16.07 14.96 -15.50
C GLY A 285 14.67 14.59 -16.00
N ALA A 286 13.64 14.84 -15.19
CA ALA A 286 12.25 14.60 -15.57
C ALA A 286 11.82 15.56 -16.71
N TYR A 287 12.16 16.83 -16.61
CA TYR A 287 11.89 17.81 -17.68
C TYR A 287 12.56 17.42 -18.99
N ALA A 288 13.84 17.07 -18.94
CA ALA A 288 14.60 16.67 -20.14
C ALA A 288 14.10 15.36 -20.77
N LEU A 289 13.42 14.48 -20.02
CA LEU A 289 12.76 13.29 -20.59
C LEU A 289 11.44 13.60 -21.29
N LEU A 290 10.81 14.72 -20.93
CA LEU A 290 9.54 15.17 -21.54
C LEU A 290 9.80 16.04 -22.77
N ASP A 291 10.95 16.69 -22.86
CA ASP A 291 11.33 17.57 -23.98
C ASP A 291 12.21 16.78 -24.97
N ALA A 292 11.66 16.51 -26.15
CA ALA A 292 12.37 15.80 -27.23
C ALA A 292 13.59 16.57 -27.77
N SER A 293 13.69 17.89 -27.51
CA SER A 293 14.81 18.75 -27.94
C SER A 293 15.96 18.76 -26.94
N ALA A 294 15.75 18.23 -25.73
CA ALA A 294 16.76 18.25 -24.68
C ALA A 294 17.91 17.25 -24.97
N PRO A 295 19.17 17.62 -24.66
CA PRO A 295 20.29 16.70 -24.78
C PRO A 295 20.09 15.43 -23.95
N ALA A 296 20.41 14.25 -24.52
CA ALA A 296 20.22 12.96 -23.86
C ALA A 296 20.96 12.83 -22.51
N VAL A 297 22.02 13.61 -22.31
CA VAL A 297 22.79 13.66 -21.05
C VAL A 297 21.98 14.28 -19.92
N LEU A 298 21.03 15.16 -20.20
CA LEU A 298 20.17 15.81 -19.19
C LEU A 298 18.98 14.92 -18.75
N GLY A 299 18.62 13.89 -19.51
CA GLY A 299 17.51 13.00 -19.22
C GLY A 299 17.86 11.96 -18.15
N LEU A 300 18.04 10.71 -18.58
CA LEU A 300 18.30 9.58 -17.68
C LEU A 300 19.51 9.75 -16.74
N PRO A 301 20.68 10.29 -17.18
CA PRO A 301 21.82 10.46 -16.27
C PRO A 301 21.55 11.42 -15.12
N MET A 302 20.90 12.57 -15.39
CA MET A 302 20.57 13.54 -14.33
C MET A 302 19.52 12.99 -13.38
N LEU A 303 18.54 12.25 -13.90
CA LEU A 303 17.55 11.60 -13.09
C LEU A 303 18.16 10.53 -12.18
N ALA A 304 19.08 9.71 -12.70
CA ALA A 304 19.83 8.73 -11.93
C ALA A 304 20.71 9.37 -10.84
N LEU A 305 21.40 10.46 -11.17
CA LEU A 305 22.19 11.24 -10.22
C LEU A 305 21.31 11.83 -9.11
N GLY A 306 20.13 12.37 -9.45
CA GLY A 306 19.16 12.89 -8.50
C GLY A 306 18.67 11.81 -7.52
N PHE A 307 18.34 10.63 -8.01
CA PHE A 307 17.97 9.50 -7.15
C PHE A 307 19.13 9.04 -6.27
N ALA A 308 20.35 8.95 -6.81
CA ALA A 308 21.54 8.55 -6.05
C ALA A 308 21.84 9.56 -4.93
N LEU A 309 21.81 10.86 -5.21
CA LEU A 309 21.95 11.92 -4.21
C LEU A 309 20.84 11.90 -3.16
N GLY A 310 19.60 11.63 -3.57
CA GLY A 310 18.47 11.48 -2.65
C GLY A 310 18.67 10.33 -1.68
N ILE A 311 19.04 9.16 -2.18
CA ILE A 311 19.34 7.98 -1.37
C ILE A 311 20.51 8.27 -0.42
N ALA A 312 21.59 8.89 -0.91
CA ALA A 312 22.74 9.28 -0.09
C ALA A 312 22.36 10.30 1.00
N GLY A 313 21.56 11.32 0.66
CA GLY A 313 21.05 12.31 1.60
C GLY A 313 20.20 11.68 2.71
N PHE A 314 19.28 10.78 2.36
CA PHE A 314 18.48 10.03 3.35
C PHE A 314 19.34 9.07 4.18
N ALA A 315 20.34 8.41 3.59
CA ALA A 315 21.25 7.54 4.33
C ALA A 315 22.10 8.33 5.33
N LEU A 316 22.61 9.49 4.94
CA LEU A 316 23.37 10.40 5.83
C LEU A 316 22.50 10.92 6.98
N ALA A 317 21.27 11.29 6.69
CA ALA A 317 20.31 11.73 7.69
C ALA A 317 19.94 10.60 8.67
N GLY A 318 19.84 9.36 8.19
CA GLY A 318 19.46 8.18 8.98
C GLY A 318 20.59 7.61 9.84
N ARG A 319 21.85 7.65 9.42
CA ARG A 319 23.01 7.07 10.14
C ARG A 319 23.27 7.70 11.50
N ARG A 320 22.77 8.89 11.77
CA ARG A 320 23.00 9.67 12.99
C ARG A 320 21.82 9.66 13.95
N SER A 321 20.85 8.80 13.75
CA SER A 321 19.76 8.58 14.69
C SER A 321 20.30 7.79 15.90
N VAL A 322 20.31 8.40 17.09
CA VAL A 322 20.71 7.76 18.37
C VAL A 322 19.78 6.63 18.79
N ARG A 323 18.81 6.30 17.98
CA ARG A 323 17.71 5.42 18.31
C ARG A 323 18.05 3.95 18.13
N THR A 324 18.00 3.20 19.22
CA THR A 324 18.05 1.74 19.20
C THR A 324 16.74 1.17 18.68
N ARG A 325 16.79 0.32 17.65
CA ARG A 325 15.63 -0.43 17.20
C ARG A 325 15.48 -1.69 18.03
N TYR A 326 14.48 -1.71 18.91
CA TYR A 326 14.07 -2.94 19.56
C TYR A 326 13.38 -3.84 18.52
N ARG A 327 14.03 -4.93 18.12
CA ARG A 327 13.52 -5.91 17.14
C ARG A 327 13.34 -5.35 15.73
N PRO A 328 14.43 -5.12 14.97
CA PRO A 328 14.33 -4.75 13.56
C PRO A 328 13.66 -5.89 12.77
N ASP A 329 12.79 -5.55 11.83
CA ASP A 329 12.26 -6.52 10.86
C ASP A 329 13.38 -6.83 9.84
N PRO A 330 14.07 -7.99 9.91
CA PRO A 330 15.18 -8.28 9.01
C PRO A 330 14.63 -8.59 7.63
N TRP A 331 15.30 -8.04 6.62
CA TRP A 331 15.10 -8.45 5.24
C TRP A 331 15.81 -9.79 5.00
N SER A 332 15.09 -10.83 4.64
CA SER A 332 15.63 -12.18 4.51
C SER A 332 15.29 -12.81 3.14
N TRP A 333 15.71 -14.05 2.90
CA TRP A 333 15.54 -14.72 1.63
C TRP A 333 14.11 -14.74 1.07
N PRO A 334 13.03 -14.97 1.85
CA PRO A 334 11.67 -14.92 1.32
C PRO A 334 11.27 -13.54 0.81
N GLU A 335 11.73 -12.46 1.46
CA GLU A 335 11.48 -11.08 1.02
C GLU A 335 12.16 -10.79 -0.32
N TRP A 336 13.43 -11.21 -0.46
CA TRP A 336 14.14 -11.10 -1.73
C TRP A 336 13.49 -11.93 -2.82
N GLY A 337 13.03 -13.16 -2.50
CA GLY A 337 12.31 -14.02 -3.44
C GLY A 337 11.04 -13.37 -3.97
N VAL A 338 10.21 -12.79 -3.08
CA VAL A 338 8.98 -12.10 -3.46
C VAL A 338 9.27 -10.85 -4.31
N ALA A 339 10.22 -10.02 -3.88
CA ALA A 339 10.60 -8.82 -4.62
C ALA A 339 11.17 -9.17 -6.01
N PHE A 340 12.02 -10.20 -6.09
CA PHE A 340 12.61 -10.65 -7.34
C PHE A 340 11.56 -11.16 -8.32
N CYS A 341 10.56 -11.93 -7.87
CA CYS A 341 9.47 -12.40 -8.74
C CYS A 341 8.70 -11.23 -9.39
N GLY A 342 8.39 -10.18 -8.62
CA GLY A 342 7.74 -9.00 -9.18
C GLY A 342 8.64 -8.24 -10.16
N MET A 343 9.88 -8.00 -9.78
CA MET A 343 10.85 -7.33 -10.64
C MET A 343 11.12 -8.11 -11.93
N ALA A 344 11.24 -9.45 -11.85
CA ALA A 344 11.42 -10.31 -13.00
C ALA A 344 10.21 -10.23 -13.95
N THR A 345 8.98 -10.22 -13.41
CA THR A 345 7.78 -10.01 -14.21
C THR A 345 7.81 -8.67 -14.95
N GLY A 346 8.15 -7.58 -14.27
CA GLY A 346 8.30 -6.26 -14.89
C GLY A 346 9.39 -6.22 -15.94
N ALA A 347 10.57 -6.77 -15.62
CA ALA A 347 11.72 -6.81 -16.51
C ALA A 347 11.47 -7.65 -17.79
N THR A 348 10.77 -8.78 -17.69
CA THR A 348 10.42 -9.61 -18.87
C THR A 348 9.49 -8.87 -19.81
N LEU A 349 8.46 -8.16 -19.29
CA LEU A 349 7.56 -7.38 -20.15
C LEU A 349 8.27 -6.18 -20.79
N ILE A 350 9.20 -5.53 -20.06
CA ILE A 350 10.06 -4.48 -20.62
C ILE A 350 10.93 -5.06 -21.73
N ALA A 351 11.61 -6.19 -21.51
CA ALA A 351 12.45 -6.84 -22.50
C ALA A 351 11.66 -7.23 -23.76
N VAL A 352 10.48 -7.84 -23.60
CA VAL A 352 9.57 -8.17 -24.71
C VAL A 352 9.15 -6.92 -25.49
N SER A 353 8.90 -5.80 -24.76
CA SER A 353 8.57 -4.51 -25.39
C SER A 353 9.74 -3.91 -26.18
N ILE A 354 10.97 -4.00 -25.66
CA ILE A 354 12.19 -3.49 -26.32
C ILE A 354 12.55 -4.32 -27.55
N VAL A 355 12.43 -5.64 -27.45
CA VAL A 355 12.67 -6.57 -28.58
C VAL A 355 11.61 -6.42 -29.68
N GLY A 356 10.48 -5.80 -29.38
CA GLY A 356 9.41 -5.58 -30.36
C GLY A 356 8.61 -6.83 -30.69
N ILE A 357 8.54 -7.80 -29.76
CA ILE A 357 7.73 -9.02 -29.97
C ILE A 357 6.26 -8.64 -30.11
N PRO A 358 5.57 -9.06 -31.21
CA PRO A 358 4.18 -8.74 -31.46
C PRO A 358 3.26 -9.36 -30.39
N GLY A 359 2.12 -8.70 -30.11
CA GLY A 359 1.09 -9.20 -29.19
C GLY A 359 1.05 -8.50 -27.83
N LEU A 360 1.97 -7.57 -27.50
CA LEU A 360 1.83 -6.72 -26.32
C LEU A 360 0.77 -5.63 -26.49
N ILE A 361 0.66 -5.10 -27.71
CA ILE A 361 -0.35 -4.10 -28.09
C ILE A 361 -1.45 -4.83 -28.85
N ALA A 362 -2.67 -4.72 -28.35
CA ALA A 362 -3.82 -5.31 -29.02
C ALA A 362 -4.14 -4.52 -30.31
N PRO A 363 -4.38 -5.19 -31.45
CA PRO A 363 -4.75 -4.51 -32.69
C PRO A 363 -6.16 -3.92 -32.55
N VAL A 364 -6.28 -2.64 -32.83
CA VAL A 364 -7.54 -1.89 -32.74
C VAL A 364 -8.04 -1.52 -34.14
N ASP A 365 -7.12 -1.30 -35.08
CA ASP A 365 -7.43 -0.96 -36.47
C ASP A 365 -6.49 -1.72 -37.43
N PRO A 366 -7.00 -2.76 -38.17
CA PRO A 366 -8.31 -3.38 -38.01
C PRO A 366 -8.48 -4.16 -36.72
N LEU A 367 -9.74 -4.28 -36.23
CA LEU A 367 -10.05 -5.10 -35.05
C LEU A 367 -9.63 -6.56 -35.30
N GLY A 368 -8.72 -7.06 -34.50
CA GLY A 368 -8.20 -8.42 -34.61
C GLY A 368 -8.10 -9.09 -33.24
N TRP A 369 -8.04 -10.42 -33.24
CA TRP A 369 -7.78 -11.17 -32.01
C TRP A 369 -6.36 -10.87 -31.49
N PRO A 370 -6.21 -10.50 -30.19
CA PRO A 370 -4.91 -10.20 -29.63
C PRO A 370 -4.05 -11.46 -29.58
N ALA A 371 -2.89 -11.43 -30.23
CA ALA A 371 -1.89 -12.49 -30.13
C ALA A 371 -1.30 -12.51 -28.71
N VAL A 372 -1.03 -13.71 -28.18
CA VAL A 372 -0.49 -13.87 -26.83
C VAL A 372 0.96 -14.39 -26.94
N PRO A 373 1.96 -13.55 -26.73
CA PRO A 373 3.36 -14.00 -26.78
C PRO A 373 3.68 -14.90 -25.57
N PRO A 374 4.20 -16.14 -25.79
CA PRO A 374 4.43 -17.10 -24.71
C PRO A 374 5.44 -16.60 -23.67
N LEU A 375 6.42 -15.82 -24.12
CA LEU A 375 7.43 -15.22 -23.22
C LEU A 375 6.80 -14.22 -22.24
N ALA A 376 5.82 -13.43 -22.68
CA ALA A 376 5.10 -12.52 -21.80
C ALA A 376 4.25 -13.29 -20.77
N VAL A 377 3.58 -14.35 -21.20
CA VAL A 377 2.83 -15.23 -20.30
C VAL A 377 3.73 -15.86 -19.26
N ALA A 378 4.88 -16.44 -19.67
CA ALA A 378 5.84 -17.03 -18.76
C ALA A 378 6.36 -15.98 -17.74
N GLY A 379 6.67 -14.77 -18.20
CA GLY A 379 7.08 -13.66 -17.34
C GLY A 379 6.01 -13.28 -16.31
N ILE A 380 4.74 -13.23 -16.69
CA ILE A 380 3.64 -12.93 -15.76
C ILE A 380 3.43 -14.08 -14.76
N LEU A 381 3.58 -15.33 -15.18
CA LEU A 381 3.43 -16.49 -14.30
C LEU A 381 4.52 -16.57 -13.23
N ILE A 382 5.71 -16.00 -13.45
CA ILE A 382 6.73 -15.82 -12.38
C ILE A 382 6.14 -15.04 -11.21
N GLY A 383 5.25 -14.08 -11.48
CA GLY A 383 4.53 -13.32 -10.46
C GLY A 383 3.63 -14.14 -9.53
N VAL A 384 3.34 -15.41 -9.85
CA VAL A 384 2.57 -16.34 -8.99
C VAL A 384 3.43 -16.94 -7.87
N LEU A 385 4.74 -17.10 -8.09
CA LEU A 385 5.66 -17.77 -7.17
C LEU A 385 5.61 -17.24 -5.72
N PRO A 386 5.36 -15.97 -5.43
CA PRO A 386 5.14 -15.48 -4.07
C PRO A 386 4.04 -16.21 -3.31
N ALA A 387 3.05 -16.79 -4.01
CA ALA A 387 2.04 -17.64 -3.37
C ALA A 387 2.61 -18.89 -2.71
N VAL A 388 3.78 -19.38 -3.17
CA VAL A 388 4.47 -20.55 -2.64
C VAL A 388 5.66 -20.18 -1.75
N ILE A 389 6.46 -19.18 -2.17
CA ILE A 389 7.69 -18.75 -1.50
C ILE A 389 7.39 -18.05 -0.17
N ALA A 390 6.32 -17.23 -0.12
CA ALA A 390 5.98 -16.49 1.07
C ALA A 390 5.54 -17.43 2.22
N PRO A 391 5.98 -17.22 3.47
CA PRO A 391 5.48 -17.98 4.61
C PRO A 391 3.99 -17.69 4.85
N PRO A 392 3.22 -18.66 5.41
CA PRO A 392 1.82 -18.48 5.72
C PRO A 392 1.62 -17.34 6.72
N ALA A 393 0.56 -16.54 6.55
CA ALA A 393 0.22 -15.48 7.48
C ALA A 393 -0.16 -16.07 8.86
N PRO A 394 0.22 -15.43 9.99
CA PRO A 394 -0.23 -15.84 11.31
C PRO A 394 -1.75 -15.87 11.37
N GLY A 395 -2.33 -16.95 11.91
CA GLY A 395 -3.78 -17.14 12.03
C GLY A 395 -4.44 -17.99 10.93
N LEU A 396 -3.78 -18.30 9.82
CA LEU A 396 -4.32 -19.25 8.84
C LEU A 396 -4.20 -20.71 9.32
N ARG A 397 -3.16 -21.06 10.09
CA ARG A 397 -2.98 -22.42 10.64
C ARG A 397 -4.03 -22.78 11.69
N VAL A 398 -4.41 -21.86 12.55
CA VAL A 398 -5.41 -22.12 13.60
C VAL A 398 -6.77 -22.49 13.01
N ARG A 399 -7.12 -21.97 11.82
CA ARG A 399 -8.35 -22.37 11.12
C ARG A 399 -8.26 -23.71 10.41
N ALA A 400 -7.09 -24.08 9.93
CA ALA A 400 -6.88 -25.39 9.29
C ALA A 400 -6.89 -26.53 10.33
N GLU A 401 -6.30 -26.32 11.50
CA GLU A 401 -6.31 -27.28 12.63
C GLU A 401 -7.66 -27.35 13.34
N ALA A 402 -8.49 -26.30 13.28
CA ALA A 402 -9.86 -26.32 13.81
C ALA A 402 -10.89 -26.89 12.82
N ALA A 403 -10.49 -27.17 11.57
CA ALA A 403 -11.35 -27.74 10.53
C ALA A 403 -11.04 -29.22 10.25
N THR A 404 -9.99 -29.78 10.88
CA THR A 404 -9.65 -31.20 10.93
C THR A 404 -9.99 -31.82 12.28
#